data_6cc7698d95b4565d003a394796b10e83
#
_entry.id   6cc7698d95b4565d003a394796b10e83
#
_cell.length_a   1.000
_cell.length_b   1.000
_cell.length_c   1.000
_cell.angle_alpha   90.00
_cell.angle_beta   90.00
_cell.angle_gamma   90.00
#
_symmetry.space_group_name_H-M   'P 1'
#
loop_
_entity.id
_entity.type
_entity.pdbx_description
1 polymer ?
#
loop_
_entity_poly.entity_id
_entity_poly.type
_entity_poly.pdbx_seq_one_letter_code
_entity_poly.pdbx_strand_id
1 'polypeptide(L)'
;MKLTDLDIIVTSPPAPGWGGRYWILVKLTTDTGITGWGEAYASSIGPDAMTHVIRDLFERYFLNANPENIERLFRQSYSSGFTQRPDLTVMGAFSGLEIACWDILGKDRDRPVHALIGGQMNERLRAYTYLYPLPQHDITDFWSSPEMAAECALAMVDLGYTAVKFDPAGPYTMRGGHMPSMNDITKSVAFCAAIRDAVGDRADLLFGTHGQFSTAGAIRLGTALEPYSPLWFEEPIPPDNIPEMAKVARAVTTPVATGERLTTKAEFAEILRQGAATILQPALGRAGGIWEMKKVAAIAEAYNAQMAPHLYAGPVEWAANIQLGASIPNLLLVESIETDFHYNLINHSFRVEDGYIRPPTGAGLGIDVNETLARAHPYTGDGLHLQMQDDPCSYQGDNNFAGGSPVKE
;
A
#
# COMPACT_ATOMS: atom_id res chain seq x y z
N MET A 1 -30.74 7.54 5.33
CA MET A 1 -30.01 6.60 4.47
C MET A 1 -29.53 5.42 5.30
N LYS A 2 -29.73 4.19 4.82
CA LYS A 2 -29.30 2.97 5.49
C LYS A 2 -28.66 2.03 4.49
N LEU A 3 -27.63 1.31 4.90
CA LEU A 3 -27.01 0.26 4.10
C LEU A 3 -27.95 -0.95 4.01
N THR A 4 -28.17 -1.47 2.81
CA THR A 4 -29.14 -2.56 2.57
C THR A 4 -28.53 -3.79 1.94
N ASP A 5 -27.41 -3.64 1.19
CA ASP A 5 -26.83 -4.75 0.45
C ASP A 5 -25.31 -4.62 0.33
N LEU A 6 -24.66 -5.78 0.23
CA LEU A 6 -23.23 -5.97 0.06
C LEU A 6 -22.96 -6.90 -1.12
N ASP A 7 -22.18 -6.44 -2.08
CA ASP A 7 -21.62 -7.27 -3.14
C ASP A 7 -20.09 -7.26 -3.06
N ILE A 8 -19.46 -8.42 -3.26
CA ILE A 8 -18.01 -8.58 -3.20
C ILE A 8 -17.53 -9.23 -4.50
N ILE A 9 -16.58 -8.57 -5.15
CA ILE A 9 -15.96 -9.07 -6.37
C ILE A 9 -14.48 -9.32 -6.09
N VAL A 10 -14.03 -10.56 -6.23
CA VAL A 10 -12.61 -10.91 -6.20
C VAL A 10 -12.13 -10.99 -7.63
N THR A 11 -11.39 -9.97 -8.06
CA THR A 11 -10.86 -9.87 -9.41
C THR A 11 -9.35 -10.10 -9.44
N SER A 12 -8.84 -10.66 -10.53
CA SER A 12 -7.41 -10.92 -10.75
C SER A 12 -6.87 -10.03 -11.86
N PRO A 13 -5.86 -9.18 -11.61
CA PRO A 13 -5.22 -8.47 -12.70
C PRO A 13 -4.54 -9.46 -13.65
N PRO A 14 -4.53 -9.18 -14.98
CA PRO A 14 -3.80 -10.00 -15.94
C PRO A 14 -2.29 -9.94 -15.68
N ALA A 15 -1.56 -10.94 -16.18
CA ALA A 15 -0.10 -10.95 -16.08
C ALA A 15 0.50 -9.63 -16.59
N PRO A 16 1.55 -9.10 -15.94
CA PRO A 16 2.35 -9.71 -14.87
C PRO A 16 1.74 -9.62 -13.45
N GLY A 17 0.56 -9.06 -13.26
CA GLY A 17 -0.14 -9.07 -11.98
C GLY A 17 0.37 -8.05 -10.97
N TRP A 18 0.88 -6.89 -11.43
CA TRP A 18 1.29 -5.81 -10.54
C TRP A 18 0.12 -5.31 -9.68
N GLY A 19 0.38 -5.15 -8.39
CA GLY A 19 -0.65 -4.85 -7.40
C GLY A 19 -1.24 -6.08 -6.71
N GLY A 20 -0.66 -7.27 -6.93
CA GLY A 20 -1.03 -8.51 -6.27
C GLY A 20 -1.85 -9.48 -7.14
N ARG A 21 -2.01 -10.70 -6.64
CA ARG A 21 -2.70 -11.77 -7.39
C ARG A 21 -4.20 -11.54 -7.56
N TYR A 22 -4.81 -10.82 -6.64
CA TYR A 22 -6.24 -10.49 -6.66
C TYR A 22 -6.53 -9.21 -5.88
N TRP A 23 -7.65 -8.60 -6.20
CA TRP A 23 -8.21 -7.47 -5.47
C TRP A 23 -9.60 -7.81 -4.98
N ILE A 24 -9.93 -7.42 -3.75
CA ILE A 24 -11.24 -7.68 -3.15
C ILE A 24 -12.03 -6.37 -3.16
N LEU A 25 -12.84 -6.19 -4.18
CA LEU A 25 -13.70 -5.03 -4.34
C LEU A 25 -14.97 -5.21 -3.53
N VAL A 26 -15.35 -4.18 -2.77
CA VAL A 26 -16.53 -4.15 -1.90
C VAL A 26 -17.49 -3.10 -2.45
N LYS A 27 -18.69 -3.51 -2.79
CA LYS A 27 -19.77 -2.61 -3.20
C LYS A 27 -20.87 -2.60 -2.16
N LEU A 28 -21.19 -1.43 -1.61
CA LEU A 28 -22.31 -1.23 -0.72
C LEU A 28 -23.45 -0.51 -1.43
N THR A 29 -24.68 -0.89 -1.08
CA THR A 29 -25.92 -0.26 -1.59
C THR A 29 -26.74 0.27 -0.42
N THR A 30 -27.42 1.40 -0.64
CA THR A 30 -28.29 2.04 0.35
C THR A 30 -29.76 1.89 -0.01
N ASP A 31 -30.66 2.12 0.96
CA ASP A 31 -32.11 2.19 0.78
C ASP A 31 -32.57 3.34 -0.16
N THR A 32 -31.69 4.28 -0.46
CA THR A 32 -31.93 5.35 -1.43
C THR A 32 -31.40 5.04 -2.84
N GLY A 33 -30.78 3.85 -3.02
CA GLY A 33 -30.22 3.42 -4.30
C GLY A 33 -28.80 3.93 -4.58
N ILE A 34 -28.20 4.72 -3.68
CA ILE A 34 -26.81 5.15 -3.83
C ILE A 34 -25.88 3.97 -3.56
N THR A 35 -24.87 3.79 -4.40
CA THR A 35 -23.86 2.75 -4.26
C THR A 35 -22.48 3.34 -4.06
N GLY A 36 -21.62 2.67 -3.27
CA GLY A 36 -20.24 3.06 -3.07
C GLY A 36 -19.29 1.87 -3.16
N TRP A 37 -18.05 2.17 -3.55
CA TRP A 37 -16.99 1.22 -3.74
C TRP A 37 -15.91 1.36 -2.67
N GLY A 38 -15.40 0.22 -2.22
CA GLY A 38 -14.21 0.09 -1.40
C GLY A 38 -13.36 -1.07 -1.85
N GLU A 39 -12.21 -1.21 -1.26
CA GLU A 39 -11.30 -2.32 -1.50
C GLU A 39 -10.71 -2.80 -0.19
N ALA A 40 -10.75 -4.11 0.03
CA ALA A 40 -10.21 -4.76 1.20
C ALA A 40 -8.91 -5.49 0.83
N TYR A 41 -7.85 -5.24 1.59
CA TYR A 41 -6.57 -5.90 1.40
C TYR A 41 -6.48 -7.15 2.31
N ALA A 42 -6.44 -8.34 1.71
CA ALA A 42 -6.19 -9.57 2.44
C ALA A 42 -4.69 -9.87 2.48
N SER A 43 -4.10 -10.00 3.67
CA SER A 43 -2.65 -10.22 3.83
C SER A 43 -2.28 -11.64 4.19
N SER A 44 -2.81 -12.18 5.29
CA SER A 44 -2.37 -13.49 5.82
C SER A 44 -3.37 -14.63 5.59
N ILE A 45 -4.50 -14.34 4.94
CA ILE A 45 -5.54 -15.32 4.59
C ILE A 45 -5.92 -15.18 3.12
N GLY A 46 -6.44 -16.26 2.54
CA GLY A 46 -6.93 -16.23 1.16
C GLY A 46 -8.21 -15.41 0.98
N PRO A 47 -8.59 -15.10 -0.27
CA PRO A 47 -9.73 -14.22 -0.55
C PRO A 47 -11.06 -14.81 -0.10
N ASP A 48 -11.24 -16.14 -0.17
CA ASP A 48 -12.48 -16.78 0.29
C ASP A 48 -12.74 -16.54 1.78
N ALA A 49 -11.73 -16.75 2.62
CA ALA A 49 -11.82 -16.48 4.05
C ALA A 49 -12.08 -15.00 4.31
N MET A 50 -11.38 -14.11 3.57
CA MET A 50 -11.56 -12.67 3.72
C MET A 50 -12.96 -12.20 3.33
N THR A 51 -13.54 -12.73 2.26
CA THR A 51 -14.92 -12.41 1.88
C THR A 51 -15.93 -12.82 2.92
N HIS A 52 -15.71 -13.94 3.63
CA HIS A 52 -16.55 -14.34 4.76
C HIS A 52 -16.41 -13.38 5.96
N VAL A 53 -15.21 -12.91 6.26
CA VAL A 53 -14.99 -11.90 7.33
C VAL A 53 -15.71 -10.59 6.97
N ILE A 54 -15.60 -10.13 5.72
CA ILE A 54 -16.31 -8.92 5.25
C ILE A 54 -17.83 -9.09 5.41
N ARG A 55 -18.40 -10.23 5.02
CA ARG A 55 -19.82 -10.52 5.16
C ARG A 55 -20.28 -10.53 6.62
N ASP A 56 -19.52 -11.19 7.49
CA ASP A 56 -19.86 -11.26 8.93
C ASP A 56 -19.86 -9.86 9.56
N LEU A 57 -18.86 -9.01 9.26
CA LEU A 57 -18.83 -7.63 9.74
C LEU A 57 -20.01 -6.81 9.18
N PHE A 58 -20.33 -6.98 7.89
CA PHE A 58 -21.45 -6.28 7.27
C PHE A 58 -22.76 -6.65 7.94
N GLU A 59 -23.07 -7.94 8.07
CA GLU A 59 -24.32 -8.43 8.66
C GLU A 59 -24.48 -8.00 10.11
N ARG A 60 -23.40 -7.98 10.90
CA ARG A 60 -23.43 -7.59 12.31
C ARG A 60 -23.56 -6.09 12.54
N TYR A 61 -22.87 -5.28 11.78
CA TYR A 61 -22.66 -3.88 12.15
C TYR A 61 -23.08 -2.87 11.08
N PHE A 62 -23.04 -3.26 9.80
CA PHE A 62 -23.29 -2.33 8.69
C PHE A 62 -24.73 -2.47 8.15
N LEU A 63 -25.30 -3.67 8.12
CA LEU A 63 -26.67 -3.88 7.64
C LEU A 63 -27.67 -3.03 8.44
N ASN A 64 -28.45 -2.22 7.75
CA ASN A 64 -29.38 -1.22 8.28
C ASN A 64 -28.71 -0.06 9.06
N ALA A 65 -27.40 0.03 9.10
CA ALA A 65 -26.70 1.17 9.69
C ALA A 65 -26.73 2.39 8.76
N ASN A 66 -26.58 3.58 9.34
CA ASN A 66 -26.32 4.81 8.58
C ASN A 66 -24.82 4.89 8.27
N PRO A 67 -24.42 4.95 6.98
CA PRO A 67 -23.02 5.05 6.58
C PRO A 67 -22.29 6.30 7.08
N GLU A 68 -23.00 7.34 7.54
CA GLU A 68 -22.39 8.53 8.17
C GLU A 68 -21.72 8.23 9.52
N ASN A 69 -22.14 7.16 10.20
CA ASN A 69 -21.66 6.84 11.54
C ASN A 69 -20.32 6.09 11.53
N ILE A 70 -19.36 6.55 10.74
CA ILE A 70 -18.05 5.90 10.52
C ILE A 70 -17.35 5.55 11.84
N GLU A 71 -17.26 6.49 12.79
CA GLU A 71 -16.61 6.24 14.09
C GLU A 71 -17.34 5.16 14.91
N ARG A 72 -18.66 5.13 14.85
CA ARG A 72 -19.45 4.09 15.52
C ARG A 72 -19.22 2.71 14.88
N LEU A 73 -19.22 2.65 13.54
CA LEU A 73 -18.96 1.41 12.79
C LEU A 73 -17.55 0.89 13.07
N PHE A 74 -16.57 1.77 13.14
CA PHE A 74 -15.21 1.42 13.56
C PHE A 74 -15.22 0.81 14.97
N ARG A 75 -15.84 1.48 15.95
CA ARG A 75 -15.87 1.00 17.33
C ARG A 75 -16.60 -0.33 17.48
N GLN A 76 -17.68 -0.53 16.75
CA GLN A 76 -18.40 -1.79 16.75
C GLN A 76 -17.55 -2.93 16.18
N SER A 77 -16.89 -2.73 15.05
CA SER A 77 -16.03 -3.74 14.43
C SER A 77 -14.79 -4.04 15.27
N TYR A 78 -14.17 -3.02 15.86
CA TYR A 78 -12.94 -3.14 16.63
C TYR A 78 -13.13 -3.65 18.06
N SER A 79 -14.24 -3.29 18.71
CA SER A 79 -14.38 -3.44 20.17
C SER A 79 -15.48 -4.37 20.62
N SER A 80 -16.53 -4.63 19.81
CA SER A 80 -17.68 -5.43 20.24
C SER A 80 -17.32 -6.89 20.54
N GLY A 81 -16.29 -7.41 19.87
CA GLY A 81 -15.76 -8.76 20.11
C GLY A 81 -14.90 -8.91 21.38
N PHE A 82 -14.87 -7.90 22.26
CA PHE A 82 -14.09 -7.89 23.53
C PHE A 82 -12.56 -7.86 23.38
N THR A 83 -12.02 -8.01 22.18
CA THR A 83 -10.55 -8.09 21.96
C THR A 83 -9.85 -6.73 22.11
N GLN A 84 -10.42 -5.69 21.50
CA GLN A 84 -9.93 -4.29 21.58
C GLN A 84 -8.41 -4.15 21.29
N ARG A 85 -7.94 -4.88 20.28
CA ARG A 85 -6.55 -4.85 19.84
C ARG A 85 -6.48 -4.70 18.32
N PRO A 86 -5.40 -4.11 17.80
CA PRO A 86 -5.13 -4.13 16.38
C PRO A 86 -5.17 -5.57 15.82
N ASP A 87 -5.95 -5.76 14.77
CA ASP A 87 -6.10 -7.03 14.05
C ASP A 87 -6.16 -6.73 12.56
N LEU A 88 -5.12 -7.11 11.86
CA LEU A 88 -4.94 -6.76 10.45
C LEU A 88 -6.03 -7.36 9.56
N THR A 89 -6.55 -8.54 9.90
CA THR A 89 -7.61 -9.21 9.14
C THR A 89 -8.96 -8.49 9.31
N VAL A 90 -9.34 -8.24 10.56
CA VAL A 90 -10.60 -7.52 10.86
C VAL A 90 -10.55 -6.10 10.32
N MET A 91 -9.42 -5.41 10.47
CA MET A 91 -9.29 -4.04 9.96
C MET A 91 -9.21 -3.99 8.44
N GLY A 92 -8.67 -4.99 7.78
CA GLY A 92 -8.73 -5.10 6.31
C GLY A 92 -10.16 -5.23 5.81
N ALA A 93 -10.96 -6.11 6.43
CA ALA A 93 -12.38 -6.23 6.10
C ALA A 93 -13.15 -4.94 6.39
N PHE A 94 -12.91 -4.33 7.54
CA PHE A 94 -13.50 -3.03 7.90
C PHE A 94 -13.10 -1.93 6.92
N SER A 95 -11.84 -1.89 6.49
CA SER A 95 -11.34 -0.86 5.55
C SER A 95 -12.12 -0.84 4.25
N GLY A 96 -12.36 -2.00 3.64
CA GLY A 96 -13.16 -2.07 2.41
C GLY A 96 -14.59 -1.55 2.60
N LEU A 97 -15.24 -1.90 3.71
CA LEU A 97 -16.57 -1.41 4.04
C LEU A 97 -16.59 0.10 4.34
N GLU A 98 -15.57 0.61 5.04
CA GLU A 98 -15.45 2.02 5.41
C GLU A 98 -15.18 2.91 4.20
N ILE A 99 -14.27 2.51 3.33
CA ILE A 99 -13.97 3.24 2.08
C ILE A 99 -15.24 3.34 1.21
N ALA A 100 -16.02 2.26 1.11
CA ALA A 100 -17.30 2.27 0.40
C ALA A 100 -18.33 3.22 1.06
N CYS A 101 -18.35 3.32 2.39
CA CYS A 101 -19.19 4.31 3.08
C CYS A 101 -18.81 5.74 2.72
N TRP A 102 -17.50 6.07 2.66
CA TRP A 102 -17.05 7.40 2.23
C TRP A 102 -17.42 7.70 0.80
N ASP A 103 -17.34 6.72 -0.09
CA ASP A 103 -17.76 6.88 -1.48
C ASP A 103 -19.28 7.19 -1.57
N ILE A 104 -20.10 6.47 -0.80
CA ILE A 104 -21.55 6.76 -0.66
C ILE A 104 -21.77 8.18 -0.16
N LEU A 105 -21.09 8.58 0.91
CA LEU A 105 -21.27 9.92 1.50
C LEU A 105 -20.88 11.04 0.56
N GLY A 106 -19.81 10.85 -0.19
CA GLY A 106 -19.41 11.80 -1.21
C GLY A 106 -20.43 11.90 -2.33
N LYS A 107 -20.96 10.78 -2.81
CA LYS A 107 -22.01 10.73 -3.85
C LYS A 107 -23.33 11.33 -3.36
N ASP A 108 -23.74 11.05 -2.14
CA ASP A 108 -24.96 11.65 -1.53
C ASP A 108 -24.87 13.18 -1.44
N ARG A 109 -23.70 13.74 -1.25
CA ARG A 109 -23.47 15.17 -1.08
C ARG A 109 -22.92 15.87 -2.33
N ASP A 110 -22.75 15.12 -3.40
CA ASP A 110 -22.12 15.61 -4.65
C ASP A 110 -20.78 16.29 -4.37
N ARG A 111 -19.92 15.65 -3.57
CA ARG A 111 -18.61 16.16 -3.18
C ARG A 111 -17.56 15.05 -3.18
N PRO A 112 -16.30 15.33 -3.55
CA PRO A 112 -15.22 14.38 -3.37
C PRO A 112 -14.95 14.13 -1.88
N VAL A 113 -14.44 12.94 -1.54
CA VAL A 113 -14.18 12.55 -0.15
C VAL A 113 -13.26 13.54 0.55
N HIS A 114 -12.18 13.99 -0.09
CA HIS A 114 -11.25 14.96 0.53
C HIS A 114 -11.96 16.25 0.98
N ALA A 115 -13.02 16.68 0.29
CA ALA A 115 -13.79 17.85 0.69
C ALA A 115 -14.60 17.62 1.97
N LEU A 116 -14.94 16.37 2.29
CA LEU A 116 -15.69 15.99 3.49
C LEU A 116 -14.79 15.77 4.72
N ILE A 117 -13.50 15.47 4.50
CA ILE A 117 -12.54 15.16 5.57
C ILE A 117 -11.55 16.29 5.86
N GLY A 118 -11.90 17.53 5.50
CA GLY A 118 -11.13 18.72 5.87
C GLY A 118 -10.84 19.67 4.70
N GLY A 119 -11.20 19.30 3.47
CA GLY A 119 -10.95 20.10 2.27
C GLY A 119 -9.64 19.75 1.57
N GLN A 120 -9.45 20.36 0.42
CA GLN A 120 -8.26 20.14 -0.40
C GLN A 120 -7.09 20.97 0.12
N MET A 121 -6.04 20.31 0.59
CA MET A 121 -4.77 20.91 0.99
C MET A 121 -3.77 20.88 -0.17
N ASN A 122 -3.73 19.75 -0.90
CA ASN A 122 -2.79 19.51 -1.99
C ASN A 122 -3.51 19.49 -3.35
N GLU A 123 -3.16 20.41 -4.25
CA GLU A 123 -3.73 20.49 -5.61
C GLU A 123 -3.21 19.39 -6.53
N ARG A 124 -2.00 18.91 -6.25
CA ARG A 124 -1.35 17.77 -6.91
C ARG A 124 -0.53 16.99 -5.91
N LEU A 125 -0.49 15.67 -6.05
CA LEU A 125 0.20 14.76 -5.16
C LEU A 125 1.44 14.25 -5.89
N ARG A 126 2.61 14.40 -5.29
CA ARG A 126 3.84 13.82 -5.81
C ARG A 126 3.73 12.30 -5.75
N ALA A 127 3.85 11.62 -6.89
CA ALA A 127 3.79 10.18 -6.99
C ALA A 127 5.19 9.57 -6.99
N TYR A 128 5.28 8.33 -6.53
CA TYR A 128 6.41 7.46 -6.79
C TYR A 128 5.94 6.13 -7.37
N THR A 129 6.81 5.44 -8.07
CA THR A 129 6.54 4.12 -8.59
C THR A 129 7.61 3.14 -8.15
N TYR A 130 7.22 1.86 -8.00
CA TYR A 130 8.18 0.77 -7.89
C TYR A 130 8.80 0.51 -9.26
N LEU A 131 10.09 0.15 -9.29
CA LEU A 131 10.78 -0.21 -10.54
C LEU A 131 10.37 -1.62 -10.96
N TYR A 132 9.53 -1.70 -11.99
CA TYR A 132 9.16 -2.93 -12.66
C TYR A 132 9.91 -3.10 -13.97
N PRO A 133 10.16 -4.34 -14.44
CA PRO A 133 10.87 -4.56 -15.71
C PRO A 133 10.15 -3.88 -16.88
N LEU A 134 10.91 -3.23 -17.74
CA LEU A 134 10.41 -2.69 -19.00
C LEU A 134 10.08 -3.84 -19.97
N PRO A 135 9.27 -3.61 -21.02
CA PRO A 135 8.86 -4.66 -21.96
C PRO A 135 10.01 -5.43 -22.64
N GLN A 136 11.19 -4.80 -22.76
CA GLN A 136 12.38 -5.43 -23.35
C GLN A 136 13.21 -6.23 -22.34
N HIS A 137 12.94 -6.12 -21.04
CA HIS A 137 13.72 -6.80 -20.01
C HIS A 137 13.23 -8.24 -19.81
N ASP A 138 14.16 -9.17 -19.60
CA ASP A 138 13.81 -10.47 -19.05
C ASP A 138 13.42 -10.32 -17.57
N ILE A 139 12.22 -10.78 -17.22
CA ILE A 139 11.69 -10.63 -15.87
C ILE A 139 12.48 -11.41 -14.82
N THR A 140 13.13 -12.51 -15.20
CA THR A 140 13.91 -13.34 -14.27
C THR A 140 15.26 -12.70 -13.95
N ASP A 141 15.87 -12.01 -14.91
CA ASP A 141 17.16 -11.36 -14.77
C ASP A 141 17.05 -9.97 -14.11
N PHE A 142 15.92 -9.30 -14.31
CA PHE A 142 15.69 -7.93 -13.82
C PHE A 142 16.04 -7.75 -12.33
N TRP A 143 15.56 -8.65 -11.49
CA TRP A 143 15.72 -8.57 -10.03
C TRP A 143 17.15 -8.80 -9.53
N SER A 144 18.06 -9.15 -10.44
CA SER A 144 19.47 -9.32 -10.15
C SER A 144 20.39 -8.37 -10.93
N SER A 145 19.82 -7.50 -11.79
CA SER A 145 20.57 -6.59 -12.65
C SER A 145 20.45 -5.13 -12.23
N PRO A 146 21.49 -4.55 -11.60
CA PRO A 146 21.55 -3.11 -11.34
C PRO A 146 21.39 -2.26 -12.59
N GLU A 147 21.89 -2.74 -13.73
CA GLU A 147 21.83 -2.03 -15.01
C GLU A 147 20.39 -1.91 -15.53
N MET A 148 19.63 -2.99 -15.50
CA MET A 148 18.21 -2.96 -15.88
C MET A 148 17.39 -2.08 -14.94
N ALA A 149 17.70 -2.10 -13.63
CA ALA A 149 17.04 -1.22 -12.66
C ALA A 149 17.37 0.26 -12.94
N ALA A 150 18.60 0.58 -13.33
CA ALA A 150 19.01 1.92 -13.73
C ALA A 150 18.31 2.40 -15.01
N GLU A 151 18.16 1.53 -16.02
CA GLU A 151 17.39 1.81 -17.23
C GLU A 151 15.92 2.09 -16.90
N CYS A 152 15.32 1.28 -16.02
CA CYS A 152 13.97 1.51 -15.53
C CYS A 152 13.82 2.85 -14.82
N ALA A 153 14.74 3.17 -13.93
CA ALA A 153 14.73 4.43 -13.19
C ALA A 153 14.82 5.64 -14.14
N LEU A 154 15.66 5.57 -15.18
CA LEU A 154 15.72 6.59 -16.23
C LEU A 154 14.40 6.73 -16.98
N ALA A 155 13.79 5.62 -17.38
CA ALA A 155 12.50 5.64 -18.06
C ALA A 155 11.40 6.28 -17.19
N MET A 156 11.39 6.00 -15.87
CA MET A 156 10.43 6.63 -14.96
C MET A 156 10.72 8.13 -14.79
N VAL A 157 11.96 8.53 -14.69
CA VAL A 157 12.34 9.95 -14.62
C VAL A 157 11.95 10.69 -15.90
N ASP A 158 12.08 10.08 -17.07
CA ASP A 158 11.66 10.66 -18.35
C ASP A 158 10.14 10.80 -18.47
N LEU A 159 9.36 9.99 -17.71
CA LEU A 159 7.91 10.15 -17.51
C LEU A 159 7.55 11.20 -16.43
N GLY A 160 8.56 11.87 -15.85
CA GLY A 160 8.38 12.92 -14.85
C GLY A 160 8.41 12.46 -13.39
N TYR A 161 8.60 11.16 -13.11
CA TYR A 161 8.77 10.71 -11.73
C TYR A 161 10.03 11.28 -11.10
N THR A 162 9.90 11.76 -9.88
CA THR A 162 11.02 12.28 -9.08
C THR A 162 11.35 11.42 -7.87
N ALA A 163 10.74 10.24 -7.77
CA ALA A 163 11.03 9.24 -6.75
C ALA A 163 10.76 7.83 -7.30
N VAL A 164 11.67 6.89 -7.05
CA VAL A 164 11.59 5.51 -7.53
C VAL A 164 11.91 4.54 -6.40
N LYS A 165 11.07 3.49 -6.25
CA LYS A 165 11.21 2.46 -5.22
C LYS A 165 11.79 1.18 -5.83
N PHE A 166 12.67 0.54 -5.10
CA PHE A 166 13.27 -0.74 -5.49
C PHE A 166 13.69 -1.52 -4.24
N ASP A 167 13.76 -2.82 -4.37
CA ASP A 167 14.13 -3.73 -3.30
C ASP A 167 15.04 -4.85 -3.82
N PRO A 168 16.36 -4.62 -3.88
CA PRO A 168 17.31 -5.63 -4.33
C PRO A 168 17.71 -6.61 -3.23
N ALA A 169 17.27 -6.37 -1.99
CA ALA A 169 17.69 -7.12 -0.82
C ALA A 169 16.92 -8.44 -0.63
N GLY A 170 15.87 -8.68 -1.42
CA GLY A 170 15.03 -9.89 -1.38
C GLY A 170 15.82 -11.19 -1.40
N PRO A 171 15.20 -12.35 -1.28
CA PRO A 171 13.75 -12.60 -1.27
C PRO A 171 13.10 -12.35 0.09
N TYR A 172 11.78 -12.11 0.08
CA TYR A 172 10.99 -12.06 1.30
C TYR A 172 10.78 -13.46 1.86
N THR A 173 11.09 -13.65 3.16
CA THR A 173 11.06 -14.99 3.75
C THR A 173 10.17 -15.07 4.97
N MET A 174 9.56 -16.25 5.17
CA MET A 174 8.75 -16.52 6.37
C MET A 174 9.57 -16.70 7.64
N ARG A 175 10.90 -16.77 7.55
CA ARG A 175 11.79 -17.02 8.71
C ARG A 175 12.01 -15.80 9.59
N GLY A 176 11.48 -14.63 9.20
CA GLY A 176 11.70 -13.39 9.93
C GLY A 176 13.10 -12.81 9.72
N GLY A 177 13.53 -11.95 10.63
CA GLY A 177 14.76 -11.19 10.49
C GLY A 177 16.03 -12.03 10.46
N HIS A 178 16.85 -11.85 9.42
CA HIS A 178 18.13 -12.53 9.26
C HIS A 178 19.29 -11.55 9.06
N MET A 179 20.52 -12.04 9.16
CA MET A 179 21.72 -11.26 8.84
C MET A 179 21.98 -11.31 7.33
N PRO A 180 22.03 -10.17 6.61
CA PRO A 180 22.39 -10.16 5.20
C PRO A 180 23.81 -10.66 5.00
N SER A 181 24.02 -11.47 3.98
CA SER A 181 25.36 -11.88 3.57
C SER A 181 26.15 -10.69 2.97
N MET A 182 27.47 -10.84 2.80
CA MET A 182 28.23 -9.84 2.07
C MET A 182 27.78 -9.69 0.62
N ASN A 183 27.32 -10.78 0.01
CA ASN A 183 26.79 -10.75 -1.34
C ASN A 183 25.51 -9.90 -1.43
N ASP A 184 24.58 -10.04 -0.47
CA ASP A 184 23.33 -9.26 -0.40
C ASP A 184 23.64 -7.76 -0.23
N ILE A 185 24.60 -7.43 0.64
CA ILE A 185 25.04 -6.04 0.84
C ILE A 185 25.68 -5.49 -0.44
N THR A 186 26.59 -6.24 -1.05
CA THR A 186 27.27 -5.81 -2.28
C THR A 186 26.26 -5.59 -3.41
N LYS A 187 25.30 -6.49 -3.56
CA LYS A 187 24.21 -6.36 -4.53
C LYS A 187 23.37 -5.11 -4.26
N SER A 188 22.91 -4.92 -3.01
CA SER A 188 22.12 -3.74 -2.63
C SER A 188 22.86 -2.42 -2.91
N VAL A 189 24.15 -2.37 -2.60
CA VAL A 189 25.03 -1.23 -2.90
C VAL A 189 25.15 -1.02 -4.41
N ALA A 190 25.35 -2.08 -5.20
CA ALA A 190 25.45 -1.99 -6.66
C ALA A 190 24.16 -1.42 -7.30
N PHE A 191 22.97 -1.84 -6.81
CA PHE A 191 21.70 -1.28 -7.27
C PHE A 191 21.59 0.21 -6.96
N CYS A 192 21.86 0.61 -5.70
CA CYS A 192 21.85 2.03 -5.33
C CYS A 192 22.85 2.87 -6.15
N ALA A 193 24.05 2.36 -6.37
CA ALA A 193 25.05 3.02 -7.17
C ALA A 193 24.59 3.21 -8.62
N ALA A 194 24.16 2.14 -9.28
CA ALA A 194 23.74 2.18 -10.67
C ALA A 194 22.54 3.12 -10.89
N ILE A 195 21.54 3.04 -10.02
CA ILE A 195 20.35 3.91 -10.11
C ILE A 195 20.77 5.37 -9.84
N ARG A 196 21.54 5.64 -8.79
CA ARG A 196 21.98 7.01 -8.46
C ARG A 196 22.85 7.62 -9.57
N ASP A 197 23.77 6.84 -10.14
CA ASP A 197 24.61 7.29 -11.26
C ASP A 197 23.76 7.62 -12.51
N ALA A 198 22.72 6.83 -12.77
CA ALA A 198 21.82 7.05 -13.90
C ALA A 198 20.90 8.26 -13.73
N VAL A 199 20.26 8.40 -12.58
CA VAL A 199 19.24 9.45 -12.36
C VAL A 199 19.84 10.74 -11.80
N GLY A 200 21.02 10.70 -11.19
CA GLY A 200 21.64 11.86 -10.52
C GLY A 200 20.75 12.39 -9.39
N ASP A 201 20.51 13.68 -9.37
CA ASP A 201 19.65 14.39 -8.42
C ASP A 201 18.19 14.55 -8.90
N ARG A 202 17.86 13.98 -10.06
CA ARG A 202 16.50 14.07 -10.65
C ARG A 202 15.45 13.25 -9.92
N ALA A 203 15.86 12.23 -9.15
CA ALA A 203 14.95 11.39 -8.40
C ALA A 203 15.49 10.98 -7.03
N ASP A 204 14.59 10.89 -6.05
CA ASP A 204 14.84 10.27 -4.77
C ASP A 204 14.84 8.74 -4.91
N LEU A 205 15.74 8.07 -4.19
CA LEU A 205 15.84 6.63 -4.10
C LEU A 205 15.07 6.14 -2.86
N LEU A 206 14.15 5.22 -3.08
CA LEU A 206 13.30 4.66 -2.04
C LEU A 206 13.68 3.18 -1.86
N PHE A 207 14.39 2.87 -0.77
CA PHE A 207 14.92 1.53 -0.56
C PHE A 207 13.97 0.69 0.30
N GLY A 208 13.39 -0.37 -0.28
CA GLY A 208 12.50 -1.31 0.37
C GLY A 208 13.22 -2.58 0.86
N THR A 209 12.76 -3.17 1.95
CA THR A 209 13.27 -4.45 2.47
C THR A 209 12.20 -5.40 2.99
N HIS A 210 10.99 -4.94 3.19
CA HIS A 210 9.84 -5.71 3.68
C HIS A 210 10.11 -6.54 4.95
N GLY A 211 10.87 -5.99 5.91
CA GLY A 211 11.08 -6.60 7.21
C GLY A 211 11.95 -7.86 7.20
N GLN A 212 12.99 -7.88 6.38
CA GLN A 212 13.78 -9.09 6.17
C GLN A 212 14.92 -9.27 7.17
N PHE A 213 15.42 -8.21 7.80
CA PHE A 213 16.68 -8.28 8.52
C PHE A 213 16.52 -8.32 10.04
N SER A 214 17.51 -8.89 10.70
CA SER A 214 17.74 -8.66 12.13
C SER A 214 18.17 -7.21 12.37
N THR A 215 18.01 -6.71 13.59
CA THR A 215 18.43 -5.34 13.97
C THR A 215 19.87 -5.03 13.53
N ALA A 216 20.81 -5.94 13.83
CA ALA A 216 22.22 -5.79 13.46
C ALA A 216 22.42 -5.85 11.94
N GLY A 217 21.67 -6.71 11.26
CA GLY A 217 21.69 -6.83 9.79
C GLY A 217 21.19 -5.59 9.10
N ALA A 218 20.08 -5.03 9.57
CA ALA A 218 19.50 -3.79 9.07
C ALA A 218 20.46 -2.61 9.25
N ILE A 219 21.07 -2.46 10.42
CA ILE A 219 22.07 -1.39 10.67
C ILE A 219 23.26 -1.54 9.71
N ARG A 220 23.76 -2.77 9.55
CA ARG A 220 24.89 -3.02 8.65
C ARG A 220 24.57 -2.67 7.19
N LEU A 221 23.39 -3.07 6.71
CA LEU A 221 22.95 -2.73 5.35
C LEU A 221 22.69 -1.22 5.22
N GLY A 222 21.89 -0.64 6.11
CA GLY A 222 21.55 0.79 6.07
C GLY A 222 22.77 1.68 6.04
N THR A 223 23.79 1.38 6.88
CA THR A 223 25.08 2.11 6.86
C THR A 223 25.80 2.00 5.51
N ALA A 224 25.75 0.84 4.84
CA ALA A 224 26.36 0.66 3.53
C ALA A 224 25.65 1.45 2.42
N LEU A 225 24.37 1.80 2.60
CA LEU A 225 23.56 2.55 1.64
C LEU A 225 23.64 4.07 1.81
N GLU A 226 24.10 4.57 2.96
CA GLU A 226 24.17 6.02 3.26
C GLU A 226 24.88 6.87 2.19
N PRO A 227 25.97 6.41 1.55
CA PRO A 227 26.64 7.18 0.50
C PRO A 227 25.76 7.53 -0.71
N TYR A 228 24.67 6.79 -0.92
CA TYR A 228 23.73 7.00 -2.03
C TYR A 228 22.53 7.86 -1.65
N SER A 229 22.44 8.29 -0.39
CA SER A 229 21.40 9.16 0.15
C SER A 229 19.99 8.72 -0.22
N PRO A 230 19.54 7.50 0.15
CA PRO A 230 18.14 7.13 -0.03
C PRO A 230 17.23 8.08 0.78
N LEU A 231 16.07 8.42 0.23
CA LEU A 231 15.06 9.21 0.94
C LEU A 231 14.52 8.45 2.14
N TRP A 232 14.39 7.12 2.00
CA TRP A 232 14.05 6.26 3.12
C TRP A 232 14.67 4.85 3.03
N PHE A 233 14.73 4.22 4.19
CA PHE A 233 14.98 2.80 4.38
C PHE A 233 13.71 2.16 4.97
N GLU A 234 12.97 1.45 4.11
CA GLU A 234 11.64 0.95 4.42
C GLU A 234 11.67 -0.41 5.08
N GLU A 235 10.90 -0.55 6.16
CA GLU A 235 10.73 -1.79 6.94
C GLU A 235 12.00 -2.62 7.12
N PRO A 236 13.07 -2.04 7.70
CA PRO A 236 14.37 -2.71 7.76
C PRO A 236 14.35 -4.02 8.55
N ILE A 237 13.41 -4.17 9.49
CA ILE A 237 13.19 -5.37 10.30
C ILE A 237 11.70 -5.72 10.33
N PRO A 238 11.30 -6.95 10.77
CA PRO A 238 9.89 -7.29 10.96
C PRO A 238 9.16 -6.24 11.81
N PRO A 239 7.90 -5.89 11.48
CA PRO A 239 7.19 -4.76 12.10
C PRO A 239 6.70 -5.04 13.52
N ASP A 240 6.78 -6.25 14.02
CA ASP A 240 6.28 -6.70 15.32
C ASP A 240 7.14 -6.25 16.51
N ASN A 241 8.37 -5.75 16.27
CA ASN A 241 9.27 -5.31 17.33
C ASN A 241 9.68 -3.83 17.19
N ILE A 242 8.78 -2.95 17.59
CA ILE A 242 8.98 -1.50 17.49
C ILE A 242 10.24 -1.00 18.22
N PRO A 243 10.57 -1.44 19.46
CA PRO A 243 11.82 -1.05 20.12
C PRO A 243 13.08 -1.40 19.33
N GLU A 244 13.11 -2.52 18.63
CA GLU A 244 14.25 -2.91 17.80
C GLU A 244 14.31 -2.06 16.53
N MET A 245 13.17 -1.75 15.90
CA MET A 245 13.12 -0.81 14.77
C MET A 245 13.63 0.59 15.17
N ALA A 246 13.28 1.05 16.37
CA ALA A 246 13.81 2.29 16.91
C ALA A 246 15.33 2.28 17.13
N LYS A 247 15.95 1.11 17.37
CA LYS A 247 17.42 0.99 17.41
C LYS A 247 18.01 1.18 16.01
N VAL A 248 17.40 0.59 14.98
CA VAL A 248 17.83 0.82 13.60
C VAL A 248 17.72 2.29 13.25
N ALA A 249 16.56 2.91 13.48
CA ALA A 249 16.32 4.33 13.17
C ALA A 249 17.31 5.29 13.86
N ARG A 250 17.82 4.94 15.04
CA ARG A 250 18.87 5.74 15.72
C ARG A 250 20.28 5.48 15.22
N ALA A 251 20.52 4.36 14.57
CA ALA A 251 21.86 3.93 14.16
C ALA A 251 22.20 4.28 12.72
N VAL A 252 21.19 4.52 11.86
CA VAL A 252 21.38 4.92 10.46
C VAL A 252 20.97 6.37 10.24
N THR A 253 21.58 7.05 9.27
CA THR A 253 21.24 8.44 8.94
C THR A 253 20.06 8.54 7.97
N THR A 254 19.83 7.49 7.18
CA THR A 254 18.69 7.39 6.27
C THR A 254 17.39 7.31 7.08
N PRO A 255 16.37 8.14 6.81
CA PRO A 255 15.08 8.05 7.48
C PRO A 255 14.45 6.66 7.36
N VAL A 256 13.95 6.11 8.46
CA VAL A 256 13.19 4.85 8.43
C VAL A 256 11.74 5.14 8.07
N ALA A 257 11.20 4.35 7.14
CA ALA A 257 9.79 4.32 6.78
C ALA A 257 9.18 2.97 7.18
N THR A 258 7.91 2.96 7.61
CA THR A 258 7.16 1.73 7.93
C THR A 258 5.67 1.98 7.97
N GLY A 259 4.87 0.94 7.89
CA GLY A 259 3.45 1.05 8.15
C GLY A 259 2.53 0.19 7.28
N GLU A 260 3.01 -0.38 6.19
CA GLU A 260 2.17 -1.19 5.30
C GLU A 260 1.57 -2.43 5.99
N ARG A 261 2.21 -2.93 7.04
CA ARG A 261 1.80 -4.09 7.84
C ARG A 261 1.29 -3.72 9.23
N LEU A 262 0.98 -2.43 9.47
CA LEU A 262 0.39 -1.92 10.70
C LEU A 262 -1.06 -1.52 10.49
N THR A 263 -1.82 -1.51 11.59
CA THR A 263 -3.22 -1.10 11.55
C THR A 263 -3.58 -0.25 12.75
N THR A 264 -4.56 0.60 12.59
CA THR A 264 -5.09 1.54 13.57
C THR A 264 -4.09 2.59 14.10
N LYS A 265 -4.62 3.71 14.54
CA LYS A 265 -3.80 4.78 15.17
C LYS A 265 -2.99 4.33 16.38
N ALA A 266 -3.35 3.21 17.01
CA ALA A 266 -2.65 2.74 18.22
C ALA A 266 -1.22 2.26 17.89
N GLU A 267 -1.05 1.47 16.81
CA GLU A 267 0.26 1.00 16.38
C GLU A 267 1.10 2.15 15.81
N PHE A 268 0.52 3.01 14.98
CA PHE A 268 1.23 4.16 14.41
C PHE A 268 1.67 5.18 15.50
N ALA A 269 0.84 5.40 16.52
CA ALA A 269 1.23 6.25 17.65
C ALA A 269 2.41 5.65 18.42
N GLU A 270 2.48 4.32 18.56
CA GLU A 270 3.59 3.64 19.22
C GLU A 270 4.89 3.73 18.40
N ILE A 271 4.83 3.59 17.07
CA ILE A 271 5.96 3.84 16.17
C ILE A 271 6.56 5.23 16.41
N LEU A 272 5.71 6.24 16.42
CA LEU A 272 6.15 7.63 16.61
C LEU A 272 6.68 7.88 18.04
N ARG A 273 6.01 7.35 19.06
CA ARG A 273 6.43 7.46 20.45
C ARG A 273 7.81 6.86 20.71
N GLN A 274 8.14 5.77 20.04
CA GLN A 274 9.44 5.10 20.13
C GLN A 274 10.52 5.77 19.25
N GLY A 275 10.13 6.63 18.31
CA GLY A 275 11.03 7.17 17.30
C GLY A 275 11.53 6.08 16.35
N ALA A 276 10.67 5.10 16.02
CA ALA A 276 11.03 3.97 15.19
C ALA A 276 10.97 4.29 13.69
N ALA A 277 10.17 5.28 13.29
CA ALA A 277 10.12 5.82 11.94
C ALA A 277 9.67 7.27 11.95
N THR A 278 9.99 7.99 10.88
CA THR A 278 9.55 9.38 10.61
C THR A 278 8.71 9.50 9.35
N ILE A 279 8.56 8.42 8.61
CA ILE A 279 7.71 8.29 7.42
C ILE A 279 6.77 7.12 7.65
N LEU A 280 5.47 7.38 7.60
CA LEU A 280 4.43 6.38 7.83
C LEU A 280 3.78 5.97 6.52
N GLN A 281 3.70 4.67 6.28
CA GLN A 281 3.23 4.07 5.03
C GLN A 281 2.01 3.16 5.25
N PRO A 282 0.87 3.69 5.74
CA PRO A 282 -0.31 2.86 5.91
C PRO A 282 -0.88 2.40 4.57
N ALA A 283 -1.30 1.14 4.48
CA ALA A 283 -2.15 0.65 3.40
C ALA A 283 -3.61 0.85 3.81
N LEU A 284 -4.34 1.73 3.12
CA LEU A 284 -5.69 2.12 3.54
C LEU A 284 -6.67 0.94 3.50
N GLY A 285 -6.47 0.01 2.58
CA GLY A 285 -7.29 -1.20 2.45
C GLY A 285 -7.17 -2.19 3.61
N ARG A 286 -6.23 -1.97 4.56
CA ARG A 286 -6.08 -2.85 5.75
C ARG A 286 -5.80 -2.14 7.07
N ALA A 287 -5.57 -0.84 7.04
CA ALA A 287 -5.17 -0.11 8.24
C ALA A 287 -6.34 0.51 9.02
N GLY A 288 -7.57 0.39 8.51
CA GLY A 288 -8.77 0.94 9.14
C GLY A 288 -9.49 2.00 8.28
N GLY A 289 -9.17 2.08 6.98
CA GLY A 289 -9.81 2.97 6.02
C GLY A 289 -9.36 4.43 6.09
N ILE A 290 -10.09 5.29 5.42
CA ILE A 290 -9.74 6.72 5.24
C ILE A 290 -9.76 7.49 6.56
N TRP A 291 -10.80 7.30 7.38
CA TRP A 291 -10.97 8.08 8.60
C TRP A 291 -9.96 7.77 9.69
N GLU A 292 -9.64 6.49 9.88
CA GLU A 292 -8.61 6.10 10.84
C GLU A 292 -7.24 6.60 10.39
N MET A 293 -6.94 6.57 9.08
CA MET A 293 -5.68 7.08 8.54
C MET A 293 -5.62 8.61 8.54
N LYS A 294 -6.75 9.32 8.47
CA LYS A 294 -6.79 10.76 8.72
C LYS A 294 -6.36 11.11 10.15
N LYS A 295 -6.75 10.29 11.15
CA LYS A 295 -6.30 10.44 12.54
C LYS A 295 -4.80 10.13 12.68
N VAL A 296 -4.31 9.09 11.99
CA VAL A 296 -2.87 8.77 11.95
C VAL A 296 -2.08 9.94 11.39
N ALA A 297 -2.53 10.54 10.29
CA ALA A 297 -1.89 11.72 9.71
C ALA A 297 -1.81 12.90 10.69
N ALA A 298 -2.88 13.16 11.45
CA ALA A 298 -2.89 14.22 12.46
C ALA A 298 -1.94 13.92 13.64
N ILE A 299 -1.81 12.65 14.06
CA ILE A 299 -0.83 12.24 15.07
C ILE A 299 0.58 12.40 14.50
N ALA A 300 0.83 11.94 13.27
CA ALA A 300 2.12 12.07 12.61
C ALA A 300 2.57 13.54 12.48
N GLU A 301 1.65 14.46 12.14
CA GLU A 301 1.91 15.90 12.08
C GLU A 301 2.44 16.43 13.42
N ALA A 302 1.85 16.01 14.53
CA ALA A 302 2.29 16.45 15.88
C ALA A 302 3.71 15.96 16.24
N TYR A 303 4.20 14.90 15.57
CA TYR A 303 5.58 14.39 15.71
C TYR A 303 6.52 14.86 14.59
N ASN A 304 6.10 15.80 13.73
CA ASN A 304 6.82 16.21 12.51
C ASN A 304 7.15 15.03 11.58
N ALA A 305 6.31 14.01 11.57
CA ALA A 305 6.42 12.85 10.68
C ALA A 305 5.54 13.02 9.44
N GLN A 306 5.94 12.37 8.36
CA GLN A 306 5.27 12.48 7.06
C GLN A 306 4.51 11.19 6.70
N MET A 307 3.54 11.32 5.80
CA MET A 307 2.71 10.24 5.29
C MET A 307 3.13 9.91 3.86
N ALA A 308 3.31 8.63 3.59
CA ALA A 308 3.52 8.08 2.25
C ALA A 308 2.69 6.79 2.11
N PRO A 309 1.37 6.88 1.90
CA PRO A 309 0.49 5.71 1.88
C PRO A 309 0.98 4.65 0.87
N HIS A 310 1.09 3.41 1.38
CA HIS A 310 1.47 2.23 0.60
C HIS A 310 0.37 1.85 -0.40
N LEU A 311 0.77 1.31 -1.53
CA LEU A 311 -0.12 0.71 -2.51
C LEU A 311 0.50 -0.54 -3.13
N TYR A 312 -0.04 -1.73 -2.81
CA TYR A 312 0.14 -2.94 -3.60
C TYR A 312 -1.22 -3.65 -3.73
N ALA A 313 -2.14 -2.95 -4.36
CA ALA A 313 -3.55 -3.28 -4.44
C ALA A 313 -4.15 -2.73 -5.74
N GLY A 314 -5.47 -2.76 -5.85
CA GLY A 314 -6.19 -2.24 -6.99
C GLY A 314 -6.46 -0.73 -6.93
N PRO A 315 -7.14 -0.21 -7.96
CA PRO A 315 -7.29 1.23 -8.14
C PRO A 315 -8.33 1.86 -7.20
N VAL A 316 -9.15 1.09 -6.48
CA VAL A 316 -10.09 1.64 -5.52
C VAL A 316 -9.36 2.04 -4.23
N GLU A 317 -8.42 1.22 -3.73
CA GLU A 317 -7.53 1.62 -2.65
C GLU A 317 -6.64 2.80 -3.07
N TRP A 318 -6.16 2.80 -4.31
CA TRP A 318 -5.40 3.92 -4.85
C TRP A 318 -6.20 5.24 -4.83
N ALA A 319 -7.47 5.21 -5.25
CA ALA A 319 -8.35 6.37 -5.14
C ALA A 319 -8.54 6.83 -3.69
N ALA A 320 -8.67 5.90 -2.73
CA ALA A 320 -8.74 6.24 -1.31
C ALA A 320 -7.46 6.92 -0.80
N ASN A 321 -6.27 6.42 -1.19
CA ASN A 321 -4.97 7.03 -0.90
C ASN A 321 -4.88 8.47 -1.45
N ILE A 322 -5.36 8.68 -2.68
CA ILE A 322 -5.41 10.02 -3.32
C ILE A 322 -6.33 10.95 -2.55
N GLN A 323 -7.53 10.50 -2.15
CA GLN A 323 -8.48 11.31 -1.37
C GLN A 323 -7.91 11.69 -0.01
N LEU A 324 -7.26 10.78 0.70
CA LEU A 324 -6.55 11.08 1.94
C LEU A 324 -5.41 12.08 1.68
N GLY A 325 -4.53 11.77 0.73
CA GLY A 325 -3.38 12.61 0.38
C GLY A 325 -3.75 14.04 0.02
N ALA A 326 -4.88 14.22 -0.68
CA ALA A 326 -5.39 15.55 -1.02
C ALA A 326 -5.74 16.39 0.21
N SER A 327 -6.07 15.77 1.36
CA SER A 327 -6.61 16.45 2.54
C SER A 327 -5.64 16.63 3.71
N ILE A 328 -4.41 16.09 3.63
CA ILE A 328 -3.44 16.11 4.73
C ILE A 328 -2.26 17.02 4.43
N PRO A 329 -1.77 17.80 5.40
CA PRO A 329 -0.66 18.74 5.18
C PRO A 329 0.71 18.07 5.12
N ASN A 330 0.87 16.90 5.74
CA ASN A 330 2.12 16.18 5.90
C ASN A 330 2.28 15.00 4.92
N LEU A 331 1.62 15.07 3.75
CA LEU A 331 1.85 14.11 2.67
C LEU A 331 3.26 14.32 2.09
N LEU A 332 4.04 13.25 2.01
CA LEU A 332 5.36 13.22 1.34
C LEU A 332 5.19 12.76 -0.12
N LEU A 333 4.64 11.58 -0.31
CA LEU A 333 4.51 10.89 -1.59
C LEU A 333 3.24 10.03 -1.59
N VAL A 334 2.73 9.71 -2.78
CA VAL A 334 1.69 8.69 -3.00
C VAL A 334 2.25 7.59 -3.91
N GLU A 335 2.13 6.34 -3.51
CA GLU A 335 2.51 5.20 -4.33
C GLU A 335 1.58 5.04 -5.53
N SER A 336 2.15 4.68 -6.68
CA SER A 336 1.40 4.43 -7.90
C SER A 336 1.77 3.09 -8.52
N ILE A 337 0.77 2.39 -9.05
CA ILE A 337 0.93 1.20 -9.88
C ILE A 337 0.14 1.43 -11.16
N GLU A 338 0.86 1.62 -12.26
CA GLU A 338 0.26 1.98 -13.54
C GLU A 338 0.23 0.78 -14.48
N THR A 339 -0.96 0.19 -14.64
CA THR A 339 -1.23 -0.78 -15.70
C THR A 339 -2.53 -0.41 -16.41
N ASP A 340 -2.68 -0.87 -17.65
CA ASP A 340 -3.94 -0.69 -18.39
C ASP A 340 -5.14 -1.24 -17.62
N PHE A 341 -4.94 -2.33 -16.86
CA PHE A 341 -6.01 -2.93 -16.07
C PHE A 341 -6.45 -2.05 -14.91
N HIS A 342 -5.50 -1.41 -14.18
CA HIS A 342 -5.83 -0.43 -13.14
C HIS A 342 -6.68 0.70 -13.71
N TYR A 343 -6.24 1.30 -14.81
CA TYR A 343 -6.95 2.42 -15.42
C TYR A 343 -8.31 2.04 -16.02
N ASN A 344 -8.39 0.90 -16.70
CA ASN A 344 -9.64 0.44 -17.31
C ASN A 344 -10.68 0.05 -16.25
N LEU A 345 -10.24 -0.43 -15.09
CA LEU A 345 -11.14 -0.82 -14.01
C LEU A 345 -11.87 0.38 -13.37
N ILE A 346 -11.26 1.58 -13.41
CA ILE A 346 -11.84 2.83 -12.89
C ILE A 346 -12.20 3.82 -13.99
N ASN A 347 -12.38 3.35 -15.22
CA ASN A 347 -12.73 4.18 -16.37
C ASN A 347 -11.82 5.41 -16.56
N HIS A 348 -10.52 5.28 -16.26
CA HIS A 348 -9.50 6.34 -16.38
C HIS A 348 -9.82 7.63 -15.62
N SER A 349 -10.45 7.54 -14.45
CA SER A 349 -10.90 8.71 -13.67
C SER A 349 -9.76 9.62 -13.21
N PHE A 350 -8.54 9.11 -13.06
CA PHE A 350 -7.32 9.87 -12.78
C PHE A 350 -6.11 9.20 -13.44
N ARG A 351 -5.00 9.91 -13.53
CA ARG A 351 -3.73 9.42 -14.07
C ARG A 351 -2.55 10.05 -13.34
N VAL A 352 -1.39 9.42 -13.46
CA VAL A 352 -0.11 10.06 -13.16
C VAL A 352 0.32 10.86 -14.40
N GLU A 353 0.61 12.13 -14.20
CA GLU A 353 1.08 13.05 -15.23
C GLU A 353 2.30 13.80 -14.69
N ASP A 354 3.42 13.74 -15.39
CA ASP A 354 4.68 14.36 -14.98
C ASP A 354 5.07 14.00 -13.52
N GLY A 355 4.87 12.72 -13.11
CA GLY A 355 5.17 12.23 -11.77
C GLY A 355 4.22 12.73 -10.66
N TYR A 356 3.08 13.30 -11.03
CA TYR A 356 2.07 13.80 -10.10
C TYR A 356 0.67 13.27 -10.41
N ILE A 357 -0.16 13.21 -9.38
CA ILE A 357 -1.59 12.89 -9.51
C ILE A 357 -2.40 14.13 -9.11
N ARG A 358 -3.34 14.55 -9.95
CA ARG A 358 -4.37 15.52 -9.56
C ARG A 358 -5.52 14.78 -8.90
N PRO A 359 -5.89 15.14 -7.66
CA PRO A 359 -7.03 14.51 -6.99
C PRO A 359 -8.30 14.66 -7.84
N PRO A 360 -9.07 13.58 -8.06
CA PRO A 360 -10.31 13.66 -8.80
C PRO A 360 -11.33 14.53 -8.05
N THR A 361 -12.05 15.35 -8.78
CA THR A 361 -13.06 16.31 -8.25
C THR A 361 -14.48 15.74 -8.27
N GLY A 362 -14.68 14.57 -8.85
CA GLY A 362 -15.97 13.88 -8.86
C GLY A 362 -16.44 13.46 -7.47
N ALA A 363 -17.74 13.24 -7.32
CA ALA A 363 -18.36 12.84 -6.08
C ALA A 363 -17.80 11.50 -5.56
N GLY A 364 -17.73 11.34 -4.26
CA GLY A 364 -17.20 10.13 -3.63
C GLY A 364 -15.68 10.03 -3.76
N LEU A 365 -15.20 8.85 -4.10
CA LEU A 365 -13.78 8.62 -4.43
C LEU A 365 -13.38 9.28 -5.75
N GLY A 366 -14.35 9.77 -6.54
CA GLY A 366 -14.13 10.34 -7.87
C GLY A 366 -13.85 9.29 -8.94
N ILE A 367 -14.25 8.06 -8.71
CA ILE A 367 -14.11 6.92 -9.63
C ILE A 367 -15.46 6.25 -9.87
N ASP A 368 -15.54 5.52 -10.96
CA ASP A 368 -16.62 4.57 -11.24
C ASP A 368 -16.01 3.24 -11.66
N VAL A 369 -16.37 2.15 -10.94
CA VAL A 369 -15.79 0.83 -11.18
C VAL A 369 -16.48 0.12 -12.34
N ASN A 370 -15.68 -0.34 -13.29
CA ASN A 370 -16.13 -1.18 -14.38
C ASN A 370 -16.41 -2.62 -13.89
N GLU A 371 -17.62 -2.84 -13.36
CA GLU A 371 -18.04 -4.15 -12.82
C GLU A 371 -17.94 -5.27 -13.86
N THR A 372 -18.26 -4.97 -15.12
CA THR A 372 -18.18 -5.97 -16.21
C THR A 372 -16.75 -6.45 -16.37
N LEU A 373 -15.78 -5.55 -16.37
CA LEU A 373 -14.37 -5.89 -16.47
C LEU A 373 -13.91 -6.67 -15.22
N ALA A 374 -14.28 -6.22 -14.01
CA ALA A 374 -13.93 -6.90 -12.76
C ALA A 374 -14.42 -8.35 -12.74
N ARG A 375 -15.69 -8.57 -13.12
CA ARG A 375 -16.31 -9.92 -13.16
C ARG A 375 -15.81 -10.78 -14.30
N ALA A 376 -15.27 -10.19 -15.37
CA ALA A 376 -14.67 -10.94 -16.47
C ALA A 376 -13.29 -11.53 -16.12
N HIS A 377 -12.68 -11.09 -15.02
CA HIS A 377 -11.37 -11.52 -14.54
C HIS A 377 -11.45 -12.10 -13.11
N PRO A 378 -12.26 -13.13 -12.85
CA PRO A 378 -12.39 -13.69 -11.51
C PRO A 378 -11.06 -14.33 -11.07
N TYR A 379 -10.68 -14.15 -9.81
CA TYR A 379 -9.59 -14.93 -9.25
C TYR A 379 -10.04 -16.35 -8.98
N THR A 380 -9.31 -17.31 -9.54
CA THR A 380 -9.60 -18.76 -9.44
C THR A 380 -8.49 -19.54 -8.76
N GLY A 381 -7.45 -18.86 -8.27
CA GLY A 381 -6.33 -19.48 -7.58
C GLY A 381 -6.61 -19.67 -6.07
N ASP A 382 -5.69 -20.33 -5.41
CA ASP A 382 -5.69 -20.62 -3.97
C ASP A 382 -4.57 -19.88 -3.19
N GLY A 383 -3.76 -19.09 -3.89
CA GLY A 383 -2.61 -18.40 -3.31
C GLY A 383 -3.00 -17.18 -2.46
N LEU A 384 -2.10 -16.78 -1.58
CA LEU A 384 -2.19 -15.52 -0.86
C LEU A 384 -1.93 -14.34 -1.81
N HIS A 385 -2.36 -13.15 -1.42
CA HIS A 385 -2.13 -11.92 -2.18
C HIS A 385 -0.62 -11.70 -2.47
N LEU A 386 0.19 -11.82 -1.44
CA LEU A 386 1.65 -11.96 -1.48
C LEU A 386 2.05 -13.21 -0.69
N GLN A 387 3.12 -13.87 -1.10
CA GLN A 387 3.59 -15.08 -0.44
C GLN A 387 5.08 -15.00 -0.16
N MET A 388 5.46 -15.23 1.10
CA MET A 388 6.85 -15.31 1.52
C MET A 388 7.50 -16.60 1.06
N GLN A 389 8.81 -16.60 0.85
CA GLN A 389 9.62 -17.78 0.54
C GLN A 389 10.08 -18.52 1.81
N ASP A 390 10.51 -19.77 1.65
CA ASP A 390 10.96 -20.60 2.76
C ASP A 390 12.40 -20.28 3.19
N ASP A 391 13.28 -19.92 2.24
CA ASP A 391 14.72 -19.75 2.48
C ASP A 391 15.21 -18.33 2.09
N PRO A 392 15.79 -17.57 3.04
CA PRO A 392 16.37 -16.27 2.75
C PRO A 392 17.62 -16.32 1.84
N CYS A 393 18.29 -17.47 1.79
CA CYS A 393 19.53 -17.62 1.03
C CYS A 393 19.33 -18.20 -0.38
N SER A 394 18.17 -18.70 -0.69
CA SER A 394 17.82 -19.19 -2.02
C SER A 394 17.27 -18.06 -2.87
N TYR A 395 18.15 -17.28 -3.48
CA TYR A 395 17.77 -16.43 -4.59
C TYR A 395 17.51 -17.33 -5.81
N GLN A 396 16.35 -17.90 -5.85
CA GLN A 396 15.77 -18.38 -7.11
C GLN A 396 14.89 -17.26 -7.59
N GLY A 397 15.09 -16.85 -8.85
CA GLY A 397 14.36 -15.77 -9.50
C GLY A 397 12.85 -15.99 -9.65
N ASP A 398 12.25 -16.68 -8.72
CA ASP A 398 10.81 -16.92 -8.61
C ASP A 398 10.14 -15.70 -8.01
N ASN A 399 9.80 -14.82 -8.83
CA ASN A 399 8.59 -14.05 -9.08
C ASN A 399 7.60 -13.86 -7.92
N ASN A 400 8.02 -13.80 -6.67
CA ASN A 400 7.14 -13.37 -5.60
C ASN A 400 6.84 -11.86 -5.68
N PHE A 401 7.68 -11.09 -6.37
CA PHE A 401 7.42 -9.69 -6.71
C PHE A 401 6.38 -9.53 -7.82
N ALA A 402 6.25 -10.50 -8.67
CA ALA A 402 5.40 -10.42 -9.86
C ALA A 402 4.01 -11.01 -9.66
N GLY A 403 3.49 -11.16 -8.46
CA GLY A 403 2.11 -11.65 -8.26
C GLY A 403 1.77 -12.99 -8.94
N GLY A 404 2.74 -13.63 -9.59
CA GLY A 404 2.57 -14.86 -10.33
C GLY A 404 3.49 -15.96 -9.82
N SER A 405 2.99 -16.90 -9.01
CA SER A 405 3.54 -18.26 -9.08
C SER A 405 3.21 -18.80 -10.46
N PRO A 406 4.12 -19.50 -11.14
CA PRO A 406 3.72 -20.27 -12.30
C PRO A 406 2.59 -21.20 -11.86
N VAL A 407 1.49 -21.15 -12.59
CA VAL A 407 0.42 -22.16 -12.48
C VAL A 407 1.15 -23.48 -12.61
N LYS A 408 1.17 -24.31 -11.58
CA LYS A 408 1.55 -25.70 -11.76
C LYS A 408 0.52 -26.29 -12.70
N GLU A 409 0.96 -26.67 -13.91
CA GLU A 409 0.17 -27.47 -14.84
C GLU A 409 -0.28 -28.79 -14.19
#